data_8b123d786ba6cbb7a5fe6d8ef718653e
#
_entry.id   8b123d786ba6cbb7a5fe6d8ef718653e
#
_cell.length_a   1.000
_cell.length_b   1.000
_cell.length_c   1.000
_cell.angle_alpha   90.00
_cell.angle_beta   90.00
_cell.angle_gamma   90.00
#
_symmetry.space_group_name_H-M   'P 1'
#
loop_
_entity.id
_entity.type
_entity.pdbx_description
1 polymer ?
#
loop_
_entity_poly.entity_id
_entity_poly.type
_entity_poly.pdbx_seq_one_letter_code
_entity_poly.pdbx_strand_id
1 'polypeptide(L)'
;MKRESRKIDKQLADSQPAGAGLSAEAAFASYAAPLVDHAIECANAVREDASPEPLHRLRVSLRRLRSLWWAFEPLLDKGENTRQRVLYKYLATAAGKTRDWDILIELIAQDESVARKMTPTLLEARGGALAASRETLSNADVKQLLQDALTSASQELNTAHERVPLKKFADKRVAVSERSLKKRMKRASQAKRANYTAFHDVRKAGKKVRYLLEFFEPVLSGSHKRIMKRLIQIQKRFGTLNDIVASEMLLRDNMGLLAGSGDTDAALDWLKKERKRRMRAAAGLLRKL
;
A
#
# COMPACT_ATOMS: atom_id res chain seq x y z
N MET A 1 -9.07 -3.93 -14.02
CA MET A 1 -8.43 -3.65 -12.73
C MET A 1 -7.69 -4.82 -12.08
N LYS A 2 -8.31 -5.92 -11.61
CA LYS A 2 -7.57 -7.04 -10.97
C LYS A 2 -6.66 -7.84 -11.92
N ARG A 3 -6.93 -7.89 -13.23
CA ARG A 3 -6.12 -8.62 -14.22
C ARG A 3 -4.85 -7.87 -14.61
N GLU A 4 -4.88 -6.54 -14.71
CA GLU A 4 -3.71 -5.72 -15.07
C GLU A 4 -2.71 -5.60 -13.93
N SER A 5 -3.16 -5.37 -12.69
CA SER A 5 -2.29 -5.42 -11.51
C SER A 5 -1.55 -6.77 -11.42
N ARG A 6 -2.21 -7.89 -11.78
CA ARG A 6 -1.57 -9.21 -11.85
C ARG A 6 -0.59 -9.36 -13.03
N LYS A 7 -0.84 -8.68 -14.16
CA LYS A 7 0.07 -8.69 -15.32
C LYS A 7 1.36 -7.94 -15.02
N ILE A 8 1.25 -6.78 -14.38
CA ILE A 8 2.39 -5.98 -13.89
C ILE A 8 3.16 -6.77 -12.83
N ASP A 9 2.45 -7.40 -11.88
CA ASP A 9 3.06 -8.25 -10.87
C ASP A 9 3.84 -9.42 -11.49
N LYS A 10 3.37 -9.98 -12.60
CA LYS A 10 4.04 -11.07 -13.31
C LYS A 10 5.25 -10.58 -14.11
N GLN A 11 5.15 -9.47 -14.82
CA GLN A 11 6.27 -8.89 -15.58
C GLN A 11 7.42 -8.46 -14.67
N LEU A 12 7.12 -7.89 -13.47
CA LEU A 12 8.13 -7.54 -12.47
C LEU A 12 8.71 -8.79 -11.77
N ALA A 13 7.98 -9.89 -11.69
CA ALA A 13 8.49 -11.15 -11.17
C ALA A 13 9.45 -11.84 -12.17
N ASP A 14 9.17 -11.76 -13.46
CA ASP A 14 10.00 -12.33 -14.52
C ASP A 14 11.34 -11.58 -14.72
N SER A 15 11.45 -10.34 -14.19
CA SER A 15 12.67 -9.50 -14.24
C SER A 15 13.59 -9.70 -13.02
N GLN A 16 13.28 -10.59 -12.09
CA GLN A 16 14.01 -10.76 -10.84
C GLN A 16 15.29 -11.59 -11.04
N PRO A 17 16.41 -11.17 -10.43
CA PRO A 17 17.68 -11.89 -10.58
C PRO A 17 17.59 -13.26 -9.90
N ALA A 18 17.61 -14.31 -10.68
CA ALA A 18 17.84 -15.67 -10.22
C ALA A 18 19.34 -15.97 -10.30
N GLY A 19 20.06 -15.81 -9.19
CA GLY A 19 21.48 -16.13 -9.10
C GLY A 19 21.85 -16.67 -7.74
N ALA A 20 22.11 -17.99 -7.66
CA ALA A 20 22.79 -18.57 -6.50
C ALA A 20 24.20 -17.97 -6.41
N GLY A 21 24.44 -17.08 -5.43
CA GLY A 21 25.73 -16.41 -5.24
C GLY A 21 25.65 -14.88 -5.21
N LEU A 22 24.52 -14.29 -5.57
CA LEU A 22 24.34 -12.84 -5.52
C LEU A 22 24.23 -12.34 -4.07
N SER A 23 24.92 -11.26 -3.73
CA SER A 23 24.73 -10.59 -2.43
C SER A 23 23.45 -9.76 -2.44
N ALA A 24 22.91 -9.50 -1.26
CA ALA A 24 21.71 -8.68 -1.12
C ALA A 24 21.98 -7.24 -1.60
N GLU A 25 23.17 -6.71 -1.34
CA GLU A 25 23.61 -5.38 -1.76
C GLU A 25 23.63 -5.28 -3.30
N ALA A 26 24.24 -6.24 -3.99
CA ALA A 26 24.27 -6.27 -5.44
C ALA A 26 22.89 -6.50 -6.08
N ALA A 27 21.98 -7.21 -5.39
CA ALA A 27 20.63 -7.48 -5.88
C ALA A 27 19.71 -6.27 -5.80
N PHE A 28 19.98 -5.28 -4.94
CA PHE A 28 19.07 -4.16 -4.69
C PHE A 28 18.66 -3.43 -5.98
N ALA A 29 19.64 -3.03 -6.78
CA ALA A 29 19.39 -2.26 -8.01
C ALA A 29 18.48 -3.03 -8.98
N SER A 30 18.67 -4.34 -9.14
CA SER A 30 17.84 -5.16 -10.03
C SER A 30 16.39 -5.32 -9.55
N TYR A 31 16.12 -5.20 -8.25
CA TYR A 31 14.75 -5.09 -7.73
C TYR A 31 14.18 -3.67 -7.84
N ALA A 32 15.02 -2.66 -7.66
CA ALA A 32 14.58 -1.26 -7.56
C ALA A 32 14.36 -0.61 -8.93
N ALA A 33 15.27 -0.82 -9.90
CA ALA A 33 15.23 -0.15 -11.19
C ALA A 33 13.90 -0.37 -11.95
N PRO A 34 13.39 -1.60 -12.12
CA PRO A 34 12.11 -1.79 -12.81
C PRO A 34 10.91 -1.12 -12.11
N LEU A 35 10.95 -1.02 -10.77
CA LEU A 35 9.91 -0.33 -10.01
C LEU A 35 10.00 1.19 -10.15
N VAL A 36 11.22 1.74 -10.24
CA VAL A 36 11.48 3.15 -10.49
C VAL A 36 11.01 3.52 -11.89
N ASP A 37 11.43 2.76 -12.91
CA ASP A 37 11.04 2.99 -14.31
C ASP A 37 9.52 2.98 -14.46
N HIS A 38 8.86 1.97 -13.93
CA HIS A 38 7.41 1.88 -13.97
C HIS A 38 6.72 3.03 -13.19
N ALA A 39 7.29 3.50 -12.08
CA ALA A 39 6.75 4.65 -11.36
C ALA A 39 6.89 5.94 -12.17
N ILE A 40 8.01 6.11 -12.89
CA ILE A 40 8.25 7.25 -13.80
C ILE A 40 7.25 7.22 -14.97
N GLU A 41 7.06 6.06 -15.61
CA GLU A 41 6.04 5.88 -16.66
C GLU A 41 4.64 6.29 -16.16
N CYS A 42 4.26 5.81 -14.98
CA CYS A 42 2.99 6.19 -14.37
C CYS A 42 2.90 7.69 -14.05
N ALA A 43 3.99 8.32 -13.60
CA ALA A 43 4.02 9.75 -13.33
C ALA A 43 3.88 10.59 -14.62
N ASN A 44 4.50 10.17 -15.71
CA ASN A 44 4.33 10.80 -17.01
C ASN A 44 2.87 10.66 -17.50
N ALA A 45 2.29 9.47 -17.40
CA ALA A 45 0.90 9.25 -17.78
C ALA A 45 -0.09 10.10 -16.96
N VAL A 46 0.21 10.48 -15.71
CA VAL A 46 -0.62 11.41 -14.92
C VAL A 46 -0.69 12.81 -15.57
N ARG A 47 0.36 13.22 -16.29
CA ARG A 47 0.39 14.51 -17.00
C ARG A 47 -0.45 14.48 -18.28
N GLU A 48 -0.45 13.36 -18.98
CA GLU A 48 -1.06 13.18 -20.30
C GLU A 48 -2.54 12.75 -20.21
N ASP A 49 -2.88 11.90 -19.27
CA ASP A 49 -4.20 11.31 -19.10
C ASP A 49 -4.93 11.89 -17.88
N ALA A 50 -6.07 12.54 -18.12
CA ALA A 50 -6.91 13.13 -17.09
C ALA A 50 -7.71 12.10 -16.29
N SER A 51 -7.70 10.82 -16.69
CA SER A 51 -8.41 9.76 -15.98
C SER A 51 -7.77 9.46 -14.61
N PRO A 52 -8.49 8.84 -13.67
CA PRO A 52 -7.93 8.49 -12.36
C PRO A 52 -6.98 7.30 -12.38
N GLU A 53 -6.94 6.53 -13.48
CA GLU A 53 -6.17 5.29 -13.56
C GLU A 53 -4.65 5.48 -13.46
N PRO A 54 -4.01 6.49 -14.14
CA PRO A 54 -2.59 6.78 -13.95
C PRO A 54 -2.21 7.09 -12.50
N LEU A 55 -3.04 7.88 -11.79
CA LEU A 55 -2.83 8.16 -10.36
C LEU A 55 -2.89 6.88 -9.52
N HIS A 56 -3.83 5.98 -9.81
CA HIS A 56 -3.91 4.71 -9.10
C HIS A 56 -2.67 3.84 -9.33
N ARG A 57 -2.20 3.73 -10.57
CA ARG A 57 -0.98 2.98 -10.92
C ARG A 57 0.25 3.58 -10.26
N LEU A 58 0.43 4.90 -10.30
CA LEU A 58 1.52 5.60 -9.63
C LEU A 58 1.50 5.35 -8.11
N ARG A 59 0.32 5.47 -7.47
CA ARG A 59 0.16 5.17 -6.05
C ARG A 59 0.61 3.75 -5.70
N VAL A 60 0.28 2.76 -6.54
CA VAL A 60 0.67 1.36 -6.32
C VAL A 60 2.18 1.20 -6.43
N SER A 61 2.81 1.78 -7.47
CA SER A 61 4.26 1.72 -7.70
C SER A 61 5.05 2.38 -6.57
N LEU A 62 4.68 3.58 -6.15
CA LEU A 62 5.31 4.28 -5.02
C LEU A 62 5.18 3.51 -3.70
N ARG A 63 4.08 2.81 -3.49
CA ARG A 63 3.92 1.94 -2.31
C ARG A 63 4.79 0.71 -2.38
N ARG A 64 5.02 0.15 -3.57
CA ARG A 64 5.96 -0.98 -3.78
C ARG A 64 7.39 -0.52 -3.53
N LEU A 65 7.82 0.62 -4.10
CA LEU A 65 9.12 1.24 -3.84
C LEU A 65 9.34 1.43 -2.34
N ARG A 66 8.43 2.09 -1.64
CA ARG A 66 8.52 2.26 -0.19
C ARG A 66 8.67 0.93 0.57
N SER A 67 8.05 -0.14 0.08
CA SER A 67 8.13 -1.47 0.68
C SER A 67 9.45 -2.15 0.37
N LEU A 68 10.04 -1.90 -0.81
CA LEU A 68 11.36 -2.38 -1.17
C LEU A 68 12.44 -1.70 -0.31
N TRP A 69 12.43 -0.37 -0.18
CA TRP A 69 13.34 0.34 0.73
C TRP A 69 13.22 -0.17 2.18
N TRP A 70 12.02 -0.46 2.63
CA TRP A 70 11.84 -1.10 3.93
C TRP A 70 12.39 -2.54 3.95
N ALA A 71 12.27 -3.32 2.89
CA ALA A 71 12.82 -4.67 2.82
C ALA A 71 14.35 -4.66 2.97
N PHE A 72 15.03 -3.69 2.36
CA PHE A 72 16.47 -3.52 2.39
C PHE A 72 16.98 -2.59 3.53
N GLU A 73 16.09 -2.08 4.38
CA GLU A 73 16.41 -1.18 5.50
C GLU A 73 17.65 -1.59 6.34
N PRO A 74 17.93 -2.88 6.63
CA PRO A 74 19.11 -3.25 7.39
C PRO A 74 20.45 -3.05 6.68
N LEU A 75 20.44 -2.79 5.37
CA LEU A 75 21.62 -2.61 4.54
C LEU A 75 21.83 -1.15 4.13
N LEU A 76 20.86 -0.29 4.36
CA LEU A 76 20.86 1.13 3.97
C LEU A 76 21.10 2.03 5.17
N ASP A 77 21.67 3.20 4.94
CA ASP A 77 21.76 4.25 5.96
C ASP A 77 20.36 4.56 6.53
N LYS A 78 20.27 4.61 7.82
CA LYS A 78 19.00 4.75 8.53
C LYS A 78 18.33 6.09 8.26
N GLY A 79 19.11 7.18 8.18
CA GLY A 79 18.60 8.53 7.97
C GLY A 79 18.08 8.69 6.55
N GLU A 80 18.88 8.30 5.55
CA GLU A 80 18.54 8.39 4.14
C GLU A 80 17.34 7.48 3.80
N ASN A 81 17.36 6.22 4.22
CA ASN A 81 16.25 5.30 4.03
C ASN A 81 14.93 5.84 4.64
N THR A 82 15.01 6.49 5.80
CA THR A 82 13.83 7.11 6.42
C THR A 82 13.31 8.27 5.57
N ARG A 83 14.19 9.16 5.08
CA ARG A 83 13.84 10.27 4.18
C ARG A 83 13.16 9.76 2.91
N GLN A 84 13.74 8.79 2.24
CA GLN A 84 13.19 8.22 1.00
C GLN A 84 11.82 7.57 1.24
N ARG A 85 11.65 6.84 2.32
CA ARG A 85 10.35 6.23 2.65
C ARG A 85 9.27 7.25 3.03
N VAL A 86 9.66 8.39 3.60
CA VAL A 86 8.74 9.53 3.85
C VAL A 86 8.35 10.18 2.53
N LEU A 87 9.31 10.42 1.62
CA LEU A 87 9.05 10.95 0.29
C LEU A 87 8.08 10.06 -0.50
N TYR A 88 8.35 8.75 -0.59
CA TYR A 88 7.43 7.82 -1.26
C TYR A 88 6.05 7.76 -0.61
N LYS A 89 5.97 7.94 0.71
CA LYS A 89 4.68 8.04 1.40
C LYS A 89 3.95 9.32 0.99
N TYR A 90 4.64 10.45 0.93
CA TYR A 90 4.07 11.74 0.54
C TYR A 90 3.51 11.68 -0.88
N LEU A 91 4.31 11.27 -1.85
CA LEU A 91 3.88 11.13 -3.25
C LEU A 91 2.72 10.13 -3.42
N ALA A 92 2.81 8.97 -2.74
CA ALA A 92 1.73 7.98 -2.77
C ALA A 92 0.44 8.47 -2.10
N THR A 93 0.54 9.38 -1.13
CA THR A 93 -0.64 10.00 -0.50
C THR A 93 -1.26 11.01 -1.44
N ALA A 94 -0.45 11.86 -2.09
CA ALA A 94 -0.92 12.78 -3.12
C ALA A 94 -1.64 12.03 -4.25
N ALA A 95 -1.01 10.99 -4.83
CA ALA A 95 -1.62 10.15 -5.85
C ALA A 95 -2.86 9.37 -5.37
N GLY A 96 -3.10 9.34 -4.08
CA GLY A 96 -4.17 8.54 -3.48
C GLY A 96 -5.44 9.29 -3.10
N LYS A 97 -5.42 10.61 -3.08
CA LYS A 97 -6.58 11.40 -2.64
C LYS A 97 -7.85 11.11 -3.45
N THR A 98 -7.74 11.08 -4.77
CA THR A 98 -8.85 10.72 -5.66
C THR A 98 -9.40 9.32 -5.36
N ARG A 99 -8.51 8.33 -5.15
CA ARG A 99 -8.93 6.96 -4.86
C ARG A 99 -9.65 6.83 -3.53
N ASP A 100 -9.32 7.65 -2.55
CA ASP A 100 -9.99 7.64 -1.26
C ASP A 100 -11.48 8.11 -1.42
N TRP A 101 -11.75 9.07 -2.30
CA TRP A 101 -13.12 9.46 -2.70
C TRP A 101 -13.81 8.37 -3.53
N ASP A 102 -13.13 7.72 -4.49
CA ASP A 102 -13.70 6.58 -5.25
C ASP A 102 -14.20 5.49 -4.31
N ILE A 103 -13.41 5.15 -3.28
CA ILE A 103 -13.77 4.13 -2.29
C ILE A 103 -15.00 4.56 -1.48
N LEU A 104 -15.07 5.84 -1.08
CA LEU A 104 -16.23 6.37 -0.38
C LEU A 104 -17.49 6.27 -1.25
N ILE A 105 -17.42 6.69 -2.51
CA ILE A 105 -18.53 6.62 -3.47
C ILE A 105 -18.98 5.16 -3.67
N GLU A 106 -18.03 4.23 -3.89
CA GLU A 106 -18.29 2.79 -4.02
C GLU A 106 -18.98 2.21 -2.76
N LEU A 107 -18.64 2.71 -1.58
CA LEU A 107 -19.25 2.27 -0.33
C LEU A 107 -20.67 2.83 -0.16
N ILE A 108 -20.84 4.12 -0.40
CA ILE A 108 -22.17 4.80 -0.28
C ILE A 108 -23.14 4.24 -1.30
N ALA A 109 -22.70 3.86 -2.49
CA ALA A 109 -23.52 3.24 -3.52
C ALA A 109 -24.19 1.90 -3.09
N GLN A 110 -23.78 1.34 -1.95
CA GLN A 110 -24.42 0.14 -1.38
C GLN A 110 -25.73 0.46 -0.63
N ASP A 111 -26.05 1.74 -0.41
CA ASP A 111 -27.31 2.23 0.15
C ASP A 111 -27.93 3.23 -0.82
N GLU A 112 -28.96 2.81 -1.55
CA GLU A 112 -29.59 3.63 -2.61
C GLU A 112 -30.14 4.95 -2.09
N SER A 113 -30.66 4.99 -0.87
CA SER A 113 -31.26 6.19 -0.28
C SER A 113 -30.22 7.27 -0.04
N VAL A 114 -29.06 6.88 0.50
CA VAL A 114 -27.92 7.76 0.76
C VAL A 114 -27.22 8.12 -0.56
N ALA A 115 -27.02 7.14 -1.44
CA ALA A 115 -26.34 7.32 -2.72
C ALA A 115 -27.01 8.38 -3.60
N ARG A 116 -28.34 8.30 -3.76
CA ARG A 116 -29.11 9.22 -4.62
C ARG A 116 -28.85 10.68 -4.26
N LYS A 117 -28.71 10.98 -2.99
CA LYS A 117 -28.59 12.33 -2.47
C LYS A 117 -27.13 12.83 -2.45
N MET A 118 -26.19 11.96 -2.08
CA MET A 118 -24.80 12.36 -1.87
C MET A 118 -23.90 12.25 -3.09
N THR A 119 -24.23 11.39 -4.05
CA THR A 119 -23.33 11.12 -5.19
C THR A 119 -22.91 12.38 -5.96
N PRO A 120 -23.78 13.35 -6.27
CA PRO A 120 -23.35 14.55 -6.99
C PRO A 120 -22.25 15.32 -6.24
N THR A 121 -22.45 15.60 -4.95
CA THR A 121 -21.51 16.34 -4.12
C THR A 121 -20.20 15.57 -3.90
N LEU A 122 -20.28 14.23 -3.75
CA LEU A 122 -19.08 13.40 -3.66
C LEU A 122 -18.29 13.36 -4.96
N LEU A 123 -18.95 13.40 -6.12
CA LEU A 123 -18.27 13.49 -7.43
C LEU A 123 -17.57 14.83 -7.63
N GLU A 124 -18.16 15.91 -7.18
CA GLU A 124 -17.53 17.25 -7.19
C GLU A 124 -16.27 17.28 -6.30
N ALA A 125 -16.39 16.82 -5.05
CA ALA A 125 -15.26 16.73 -4.12
C ALA A 125 -14.14 15.83 -4.67
N ARG A 126 -14.50 14.72 -5.33
CA ARG A 126 -13.58 13.85 -6.05
C ARG A 126 -12.87 14.58 -7.19
N GLY A 127 -13.59 15.42 -7.96
CA GLY A 127 -13.03 16.26 -9.03
C GLY A 127 -11.97 17.22 -8.50
N GLY A 128 -12.25 17.92 -7.39
CA GLY A 128 -11.29 18.75 -6.69
C GLY A 128 -10.06 17.99 -6.20
N ALA A 129 -10.25 16.79 -5.64
CA ALA A 129 -9.16 15.92 -5.21
C ALA A 129 -8.28 15.43 -6.38
N LEU A 130 -8.88 15.19 -7.56
CA LEU A 130 -8.16 14.83 -8.77
C LEU A 130 -7.27 16.00 -9.24
N ALA A 131 -7.81 17.20 -9.31
CA ALA A 131 -7.06 18.40 -9.69
C ALA A 131 -5.88 18.65 -8.73
N ALA A 132 -6.11 18.65 -7.43
CA ALA A 132 -5.08 18.83 -6.41
C ALA A 132 -4.00 17.72 -6.43
N SER A 133 -4.37 16.47 -6.75
CA SER A 133 -3.41 15.38 -6.91
C SER A 133 -2.50 15.60 -8.11
N ARG A 134 -3.07 16.03 -9.25
CA ARG A 134 -2.30 16.31 -10.47
C ARG A 134 -1.36 17.48 -10.28
N GLU A 135 -1.84 18.59 -9.71
CA GLU A 135 -1.03 19.76 -9.39
C GLU A 135 0.16 19.40 -8.49
N THR A 136 -0.09 18.71 -7.37
CA THR A 136 0.98 18.29 -6.44
C THR A 136 2.04 17.43 -7.13
N LEU A 137 1.63 16.51 -8.02
CA LEU A 137 2.55 15.59 -8.69
C LEU A 137 3.23 16.24 -9.91
N SER A 138 2.63 17.21 -10.55
CA SER A 138 3.24 17.99 -11.63
C SER A 138 4.32 18.94 -11.11
N ASN A 139 4.10 19.54 -9.93
CA ASN A 139 5.06 20.43 -9.28
C ASN A 139 6.24 19.64 -8.62
N ALA A 140 6.05 18.35 -8.33
CA ALA A 140 7.13 17.49 -7.91
C ALA A 140 7.86 16.90 -9.12
N ASP A 141 9.17 17.07 -9.20
CA ASP A 141 9.96 16.33 -10.21
C ASP A 141 10.12 14.88 -9.79
N VAL A 142 9.00 14.13 -9.97
CA VAL A 142 8.93 12.72 -9.55
C VAL A 142 10.01 11.88 -10.22
N LYS A 143 10.33 12.16 -11.50
CA LYS A 143 11.37 11.45 -12.24
C LYS A 143 12.73 11.62 -11.57
N GLN A 144 13.16 12.87 -11.37
CA GLN A 144 14.45 13.17 -10.76
C GLN A 144 14.54 12.60 -9.34
N LEU A 145 13.50 12.80 -8.52
CA LEU A 145 13.46 12.29 -7.15
C LEU A 145 13.61 10.75 -7.08
N LEU A 146 13.00 10.01 -7.99
CA LEU A 146 13.10 8.55 -8.01
C LEU A 146 14.44 8.06 -8.52
N GLN A 147 15.02 8.74 -9.53
CA GLN A 147 16.34 8.41 -10.09
C GLN A 147 17.45 8.70 -9.07
N ASP A 148 17.41 9.84 -8.39
CA ASP A 148 18.38 10.19 -7.35
C ASP A 148 18.32 9.20 -6.18
N ALA A 149 17.12 8.80 -5.75
CA ALA A 149 16.97 7.82 -4.70
C ALA A 149 17.53 6.44 -5.09
N LEU A 150 17.33 6.01 -6.34
CA LEU A 150 17.89 4.76 -6.84
C LEU A 150 19.42 4.83 -6.91
N THR A 151 19.96 5.91 -7.46
CA THR A 151 21.40 6.13 -7.62
C THR A 151 22.10 6.16 -6.26
N SER A 152 21.60 6.98 -5.33
CA SER A 152 22.17 7.09 -3.99
C SER A 152 22.19 5.76 -3.24
N ALA A 153 21.05 5.04 -3.20
CA ALA A 153 20.99 3.74 -2.52
C ALA A 153 21.88 2.67 -3.21
N SER A 154 21.95 2.69 -4.54
CA SER A 154 22.80 1.75 -5.29
C SER A 154 24.28 2.01 -5.06
N GLN A 155 24.71 3.27 -5.02
CA GLN A 155 26.10 3.66 -4.72
C GLN A 155 26.48 3.23 -3.31
N GLU A 156 25.64 3.53 -2.32
CA GLU A 156 25.86 3.13 -0.93
C GLU A 156 26.05 1.62 -0.79
N LEU A 157 25.14 0.83 -1.39
CA LEU A 157 25.21 -0.62 -1.32
C LEU A 157 26.39 -1.21 -2.11
N ASN A 158 26.78 -0.60 -3.21
CA ASN A 158 27.93 -1.04 -4.01
C ASN A 158 29.26 -0.79 -3.31
N THR A 159 29.35 0.23 -2.48
CA THR A 159 30.56 0.56 -1.69
C THR A 159 30.61 -0.18 -0.33
N ALA A 160 29.56 -0.90 0.06
CA ALA A 160 29.54 -1.65 1.30
C ALA A 160 30.63 -2.73 1.34
N HIS A 161 31.43 -2.75 2.42
CA HIS A 161 32.53 -3.72 2.59
C HIS A 161 32.00 -5.13 2.90
N GLU A 162 30.97 -5.22 3.73
CA GLU A 162 30.33 -6.50 4.07
C GLU A 162 29.29 -6.87 3.01
N ARG A 163 29.30 -8.14 2.60
CA ARG A 163 28.35 -8.67 1.62
C ARG A 163 27.55 -9.81 2.24
N VAL A 164 26.22 -9.70 2.20
CA VAL A 164 25.33 -10.72 2.75
C VAL A 164 24.71 -11.54 1.62
N PRO A 165 24.84 -12.88 1.60
CA PRO A 165 24.16 -13.71 0.61
C PRO A 165 22.65 -13.40 0.56
N LEU A 166 22.13 -13.10 -0.63
CA LEU A 166 20.74 -12.67 -0.84
C LEU A 166 19.74 -13.64 -0.19
N LYS A 167 19.95 -14.95 -0.35
CA LYS A 167 19.12 -15.97 0.27
C LYS A 167 19.07 -15.87 1.79
N LYS A 168 20.24 -15.75 2.46
CA LYS A 168 20.32 -15.60 3.91
C LYS A 168 19.64 -14.33 4.39
N PHE A 169 19.81 -13.24 3.65
CA PHE A 169 19.13 -11.97 3.91
C PHE A 169 17.61 -12.12 3.80
N ALA A 170 17.11 -12.68 2.69
CA ALA A 170 15.69 -12.88 2.42
C ALA A 170 15.01 -13.75 3.51
N ASP A 171 15.61 -14.91 3.80
CA ASP A 171 15.10 -15.85 4.83
C ASP A 171 15.00 -15.13 6.20
N LYS A 172 16.04 -14.39 6.60
CA LYS A 172 16.05 -13.62 7.86
C LYS A 172 14.95 -12.54 7.89
N ARG A 173 14.77 -11.77 6.79
CA ARG A 173 13.76 -10.72 6.69
C ARG A 173 12.35 -11.28 6.77
N VAL A 174 12.07 -12.38 6.07
CA VAL A 174 10.77 -13.07 6.10
C VAL A 174 10.49 -13.59 7.51
N ALA A 175 11.43 -14.34 8.11
CA ALA A 175 11.26 -14.92 9.44
C ALA A 175 10.99 -13.87 10.54
N VAL A 176 11.69 -12.73 10.52
CA VAL A 176 11.45 -11.62 11.46
C VAL A 176 10.06 -11.03 11.27
N SER A 177 9.64 -10.83 10.00
CA SER A 177 8.34 -10.24 9.69
C SER A 177 7.18 -11.17 10.03
N GLU A 178 7.33 -12.48 9.83
CA GLU A 178 6.34 -13.49 10.24
C GLU A 178 6.17 -13.55 11.76
N ARG A 179 7.27 -13.51 12.52
CA ARG A 179 7.20 -13.43 13.98
C ARG A 179 6.45 -12.17 14.44
N SER A 180 6.73 -11.05 13.80
CA SER A 180 6.04 -9.79 14.07
C SER A 180 4.54 -9.88 13.77
N LEU A 181 4.15 -10.50 12.65
CA LEU A 181 2.75 -10.73 12.29
C LEU A 181 2.07 -11.64 13.33
N LYS A 182 2.66 -12.79 13.66
CA LYS A 182 2.12 -13.72 14.67
C LYS A 182 1.89 -13.02 16.02
N LYS A 183 2.85 -12.21 16.48
CA LYS A 183 2.72 -11.43 17.73
C LYS A 183 1.52 -10.46 17.68
N ARG A 184 1.32 -9.75 16.56
CA ARG A 184 0.19 -8.82 16.39
C ARG A 184 -1.14 -9.56 16.28
N MET A 185 -1.19 -10.69 15.58
CA MET A 185 -2.39 -11.52 15.49
C MET A 185 -2.80 -12.03 16.87
N LYS A 186 -1.86 -12.55 17.67
CA LYS A 186 -2.10 -12.99 19.04
C LYS A 186 -2.67 -11.86 19.91
N ARG A 187 -2.07 -10.66 19.86
CA ARG A 187 -2.58 -9.48 20.60
C ARG A 187 -4.00 -9.11 20.18
N ALA A 188 -4.26 -9.08 18.88
CA ALA A 188 -5.56 -8.72 18.35
C ALA A 188 -6.64 -9.77 18.66
N SER A 189 -6.30 -11.07 18.70
CA SER A 189 -7.23 -12.15 19.06
C SER A 189 -7.56 -12.19 20.55
N GLN A 190 -6.63 -11.78 21.39
CA GLN A 190 -6.80 -11.75 22.86
C GLN A 190 -7.45 -10.47 23.38
N ALA A 191 -7.67 -9.49 22.55
CA ALA A 191 -8.30 -8.24 22.96
C ALA A 191 -9.74 -8.51 23.42
N LYS A 192 -10.09 -8.07 24.64
CA LYS A 192 -11.45 -8.23 25.22
C LYS A 192 -12.55 -7.59 24.38
N ARG A 193 -12.20 -6.51 23.69
CA ARG A 193 -13.08 -5.81 22.73
C ARG A 193 -12.39 -5.68 21.38
N ALA A 194 -13.15 -5.79 20.32
CA ALA A 194 -12.64 -5.56 18.98
C ALA A 194 -12.09 -4.13 18.86
N ASN A 195 -10.81 -4.02 18.54
CA ASN A 195 -10.08 -2.76 18.45
C ASN A 195 -9.55 -2.58 17.02
N TYR A 196 -9.99 -1.50 16.35
CA TYR A 196 -9.56 -1.18 15.00
C TYR A 196 -8.04 -1.05 14.87
N THR A 197 -7.38 -0.39 15.83
CA THR A 197 -5.92 -0.20 15.81
C THR A 197 -5.18 -1.54 15.78
N ALA A 198 -5.62 -2.51 16.59
CA ALA A 198 -5.03 -3.86 16.59
C ALA A 198 -5.22 -4.55 15.22
N PHE A 199 -6.39 -4.43 14.60
CA PHE A 199 -6.64 -4.98 13.26
C PHE A 199 -5.84 -4.26 12.18
N HIS A 200 -5.69 -2.96 12.28
CA HIS A 200 -4.84 -2.17 11.39
C HIS A 200 -3.37 -2.58 11.47
N ASP A 201 -2.88 -2.88 12.67
CA ASP A 201 -1.50 -3.36 12.88
C ASP A 201 -1.28 -4.77 12.30
N VAL A 202 -2.27 -5.68 12.44
CA VAL A 202 -2.23 -6.99 11.76
C VAL A 202 -2.21 -6.80 10.23
N ARG A 203 -3.04 -5.91 9.69
CA ARG A 203 -3.06 -5.58 8.26
C ARG A 203 -1.72 -5.06 7.76
N LYS A 204 -1.11 -4.12 8.48
CA LYS A 204 0.22 -3.58 8.14
C LYS A 204 1.29 -4.67 8.15
N ALA A 205 1.31 -5.50 9.20
CA ALA A 205 2.27 -6.60 9.32
C ALA A 205 2.06 -7.65 8.21
N GLY A 206 0.82 -8.02 7.92
CA GLY A 206 0.48 -8.95 6.85
C GLY A 206 0.91 -8.44 5.46
N LYS A 207 0.77 -7.12 5.20
CA LYS A 207 1.29 -6.52 3.97
C LYS A 207 2.80 -6.62 3.87
N LYS A 208 3.52 -6.38 4.97
CA LYS A 208 4.99 -6.47 5.02
C LYS A 208 5.46 -7.88 4.67
N VAL A 209 4.88 -8.91 5.29
CA VAL A 209 5.21 -10.31 4.97
C VAL A 209 4.92 -10.61 3.50
N ARG A 210 3.76 -10.20 2.99
CA ARG A 210 3.40 -10.43 1.58
C ARG A 210 4.42 -9.83 0.62
N TYR A 211 4.81 -8.56 0.82
CA TYR A 211 5.78 -7.91 -0.05
C TYR A 211 7.15 -8.59 0.00
N LEU A 212 7.61 -9.04 1.16
CA LEU A 212 8.87 -9.79 1.24
C LEU A 212 8.79 -11.12 0.47
N LEU A 213 7.67 -11.83 0.59
CA LEU A 213 7.45 -13.07 -0.16
C LEU A 213 7.37 -12.81 -1.67
N GLU A 214 6.74 -11.71 -2.10
CA GLU A 214 6.67 -11.31 -3.51
C GLU A 214 8.03 -10.90 -4.07
N PHE A 215 8.86 -10.16 -3.30
CA PHE A 215 10.19 -9.74 -3.75
C PHE A 215 11.18 -10.89 -3.79
N PHE A 216 11.15 -11.77 -2.82
CA PHE A 216 12.20 -12.78 -2.63
C PHE A 216 11.78 -14.19 -3.01
N GLU A 217 10.59 -14.40 -3.59
CA GLU A 217 10.10 -15.73 -3.98
C GLU A 217 11.16 -16.59 -4.70
N PRO A 218 11.92 -16.07 -5.70
CA PRO A 218 12.88 -16.89 -6.45
C PRO A 218 14.06 -17.40 -5.63
N VAL A 219 14.37 -16.76 -4.49
CA VAL A 219 15.54 -17.10 -3.65
C VAL A 219 15.16 -17.72 -2.33
N LEU A 220 13.88 -17.74 -1.97
CA LEU A 220 13.40 -18.34 -0.72
C LEU A 220 13.34 -19.86 -0.80
N SER A 221 13.65 -20.52 0.33
CA SER A 221 13.53 -21.96 0.46
C SER A 221 12.08 -22.39 0.71
N GLY A 222 11.63 -23.42 0.00
CA GLY A 222 10.34 -24.08 0.24
C GLY A 222 9.14 -23.33 -0.35
N SER A 223 7.94 -23.86 -0.11
CA SER A 223 6.70 -23.33 -0.66
C SER A 223 5.98 -22.42 0.33
N HIS A 224 5.79 -21.16 -0.06
CA HIS A 224 5.07 -20.15 0.72
C HIS A 224 3.58 -20.02 0.33
N LYS A 225 3.06 -20.90 -0.53
CA LYS A 225 1.68 -20.84 -1.03
C LYS A 225 0.62 -20.81 0.07
N ARG A 226 0.82 -21.58 1.15
CA ARG A 226 -0.14 -21.65 2.27
C ARG A 226 -0.21 -20.34 3.05
N ILE A 227 0.94 -19.76 3.37
CA ILE A 227 0.99 -18.46 4.07
C ILE A 227 0.48 -17.34 3.16
N MET A 228 0.83 -17.34 1.88
CA MET A 228 0.35 -16.37 0.91
C MET A 228 -1.20 -16.38 0.82
N LYS A 229 -1.82 -17.55 0.78
CA LYS A 229 -3.29 -17.68 0.80
C LYS A 229 -3.91 -17.05 2.06
N ARG A 230 -3.30 -17.27 3.23
CA ARG A 230 -3.75 -16.65 4.50
C ARG A 230 -3.57 -15.13 4.49
N LEU A 231 -2.44 -14.64 3.98
CA LEU A 231 -2.18 -13.20 3.86
C LEU A 231 -3.19 -12.51 2.96
N ILE A 232 -3.58 -13.13 1.84
CA ILE A 232 -4.64 -12.62 0.95
C ILE A 232 -5.97 -12.51 1.69
N GLN A 233 -6.34 -13.50 2.50
CA GLN A 233 -7.58 -13.47 3.30
C GLN A 233 -7.55 -12.35 4.35
N ILE A 234 -6.44 -12.22 5.08
CA ILE A 234 -6.21 -11.12 6.03
C ILE A 234 -6.37 -9.77 5.33
N GLN A 235 -5.68 -9.59 4.19
CA GLN A 235 -5.73 -8.32 3.46
C GLN A 235 -7.12 -7.99 2.94
N LYS A 236 -7.88 -8.98 2.46
CA LYS A 236 -9.26 -8.78 2.01
C LYS A 236 -10.15 -8.31 3.16
N ARG A 237 -10.13 -9.01 4.31
CA ARG A 237 -11.01 -8.70 5.45
C ARG A 237 -10.63 -7.41 6.18
N PHE A 238 -9.34 -7.24 6.49
CA PHE A 238 -8.87 -6.03 7.15
C PHE A 238 -8.74 -4.85 6.19
N GLY A 239 -8.66 -5.10 4.87
CA GLY A 239 -8.72 -4.08 3.83
C GLY A 239 -10.08 -3.40 3.81
N THR A 240 -11.16 -4.17 3.66
CA THR A 240 -12.53 -3.61 3.65
C THR A 240 -12.88 -2.87 4.94
N LEU A 241 -12.40 -3.33 6.11
CA LEU A 241 -12.56 -2.59 7.36
C LEU A 241 -11.82 -1.24 7.34
N ASN A 242 -10.55 -1.25 6.87
CA ASN A 242 -9.77 -0.02 6.77
C ASN A 242 -10.39 0.98 5.79
N ASP A 243 -10.95 0.50 4.69
CA ASP A 243 -11.57 1.34 3.68
C ASP A 243 -12.79 2.08 4.27
N ILE A 244 -13.63 1.38 5.06
CA ILE A 244 -14.75 2.01 5.77
C ILE A 244 -14.28 3.04 6.80
N VAL A 245 -13.26 2.72 7.60
CA VAL A 245 -12.75 3.67 8.61
C VAL A 245 -12.13 4.89 7.94
N ALA A 246 -11.38 4.70 6.84
CA ALA A 246 -10.80 5.81 6.08
C ALA A 246 -11.90 6.67 5.44
N SER A 247 -12.97 6.07 4.90
CA SER A 247 -14.10 6.77 4.32
C SER A 247 -14.90 7.55 5.38
N GLU A 248 -15.09 6.98 6.58
CA GLU A 248 -15.72 7.70 7.70
C GLU A 248 -14.89 8.92 8.11
N MET A 249 -13.58 8.82 8.15
CA MET A 249 -12.69 9.95 8.44
C MET A 249 -12.73 11.00 7.33
N LEU A 250 -12.62 10.55 6.06
CA LEU A 250 -12.68 11.45 4.90
C LEU A 250 -13.97 12.26 4.90
N LEU A 251 -15.11 11.62 5.16
CA LEU A 251 -16.41 12.29 5.22
C LEU A 251 -16.46 13.32 6.34
N ARG A 252 -15.94 13.00 7.54
CA ARG A 252 -15.88 13.91 8.69
C ARG A 252 -14.97 15.12 8.43
N ASP A 253 -13.81 14.87 7.86
CA ASP A 253 -12.81 15.91 7.61
C ASP A 253 -13.27 16.90 6.52
N ASN A 254 -14.28 16.54 5.73
CA ASN A 254 -14.84 17.34 4.63
C ASN A 254 -16.30 17.74 4.84
N MET A 255 -16.82 17.68 6.07
CA MET A 255 -18.23 18.04 6.36
C MET A 255 -18.59 19.46 5.88
N GLY A 256 -17.65 20.42 5.94
CA GLY A 256 -17.87 21.78 5.47
C GLY A 256 -18.10 21.87 3.96
N LEU A 257 -17.44 21.03 3.15
CA LEU A 257 -17.68 20.95 1.71
C LEU A 257 -19.01 20.27 1.35
N LEU A 258 -19.55 19.50 2.28
CA LEU A 258 -20.76 18.68 2.13
C LEU A 258 -21.97 19.29 2.86
N ALA A 259 -21.81 20.47 3.45
CA ALA A 259 -22.79 21.12 4.35
C ALA A 259 -24.14 21.50 3.71
N GLY A 260 -24.31 21.31 2.40
CA GLY A 260 -25.59 21.52 1.70
C GLY A 260 -26.48 20.27 1.63
N SER A 261 -25.96 19.09 1.98
CA SER A 261 -26.71 17.82 1.94
C SER A 261 -27.02 17.36 3.37
N GLY A 262 -28.26 17.51 3.83
CA GLY A 262 -28.71 17.00 5.14
C GLY A 262 -28.56 15.47 5.33
N ASP A 263 -27.89 14.81 4.41
CA ASP A 263 -27.70 13.37 4.34
C ASP A 263 -26.29 12.91 4.76
N THR A 264 -25.40 13.85 5.10
CA THR A 264 -24.06 13.52 5.61
C THR A 264 -24.13 12.71 6.90
N ASP A 265 -25.08 13.03 7.79
CA ASP A 265 -25.29 12.28 9.03
C ASP A 265 -25.81 10.88 8.76
N ALA A 266 -26.72 10.70 7.79
CA ALA A 266 -27.22 9.40 7.37
C ALA A 266 -26.08 8.52 6.82
N ALA A 267 -25.19 9.10 5.99
CA ALA A 267 -24.02 8.42 5.47
C ALA A 267 -23.02 8.02 6.58
N LEU A 268 -22.76 8.91 7.53
CA LEU A 268 -21.93 8.62 8.70
C LEU A 268 -22.50 7.50 9.56
N ASP A 269 -23.80 7.47 9.76
CA ASP A 269 -24.48 6.42 10.52
C ASP A 269 -24.46 5.08 9.80
N TRP A 270 -24.62 5.07 8.49
CA TRP A 270 -24.44 3.88 7.68
C TRP A 270 -23.00 3.35 7.79
N LEU A 271 -21.98 4.20 7.61
CA LEU A 271 -20.56 3.83 7.74
C LEU A 271 -20.25 3.29 9.15
N LYS A 272 -20.81 3.87 10.22
CA LYS A 272 -20.66 3.36 11.61
C LYS A 272 -21.26 1.96 11.77
N LYS A 273 -22.43 1.70 11.20
CA LYS A 273 -23.09 0.37 11.23
C LYS A 273 -22.23 -0.65 10.48
N GLU A 274 -21.77 -0.30 9.29
CA GLU A 274 -20.93 -1.16 8.45
C GLU A 274 -19.56 -1.42 9.10
N ARG A 275 -18.93 -0.42 9.73
CA ARG A 275 -17.71 -0.59 10.53
C ARG A 275 -17.89 -1.65 11.62
N LYS A 276 -18.99 -1.58 12.39
CA LYS A 276 -19.28 -2.60 13.42
C LYS A 276 -19.40 -3.99 12.82
N ARG A 277 -20.06 -4.14 11.67
CA ARG A 277 -20.21 -5.41 10.95
C ARG A 277 -18.84 -5.96 10.51
N ARG A 278 -18.00 -5.12 9.88
CA ARG A 278 -16.66 -5.52 9.41
C ARG A 278 -15.69 -5.83 10.55
N MET A 279 -15.81 -5.13 11.67
CA MET A 279 -15.01 -5.44 12.87
C MET A 279 -15.33 -6.84 13.41
N ARG A 280 -16.60 -7.22 13.46
CA ARG A 280 -17.01 -8.59 13.87
C ARG A 280 -16.46 -9.65 12.90
N ALA A 281 -16.53 -9.40 11.60
CA ALA A 281 -15.98 -10.31 10.58
C ALA A 281 -14.45 -10.44 10.67
N ALA A 282 -13.73 -9.34 10.96
CA ALA A 282 -12.27 -9.35 11.17
C ALA A 282 -11.88 -10.14 12.43
N ALA A 283 -12.60 -9.94 13.55
CA ALA A 283 -12.39 -10.71 14.77
C ALA A 283 -12.66 -12.20 14.58
N GLY A 284 -13.71 -12.56 13.83
CA GLY A 284 -14.03 -13.95 13.49
C GLY A 284 -12.95 -14.64 12.65
N LEU A 285 -12.30 -13.90 11.74
CA LEU A 285 -11.17 -14.43 10.97
C LEU A 285 -9.97 -14.74 11.85
N LEU A 286 -9.61 -13.82 12.77
CA LEU A 286 -8.45 -14.04 13.66
C LEU A 286 -8.59 -15.25 14.57
N ARG A 287 -9.81 -15.60 14.97
CA ARG A 287 -10.07 -16.81 15.79
C ARG A 287 -9.91 -18.13 15.02
N LYS A 288 -9.96 -18.07 13.68
CA LYS A 288 -9.82 -19.25 12.79
C LYS A 288 -8.41 -19.43 12.23
N LEU A 289 -7.53 -18.47 12.44
CA LEU A 289 -6.14 -18.47 11.97
C LEU A 289 -5.16 -18.91 13.06
#